data_af5f3b84dd16d809ea3ee49cbf03ac0e
#
_entry.id   af5f3b84dd16d809ea3ee49cbf03ac0e
#
_cell.length_a   1.000
_cell.length_b   1.000
_cell.length_c   1.000
_cell.angle_alpha   90.00
_cell.angle_beta   90.00
_cell.angle_gamma   90.00
#
_symmetry.space_group_name_H-M   'P 1'
#
loop_
_entity.id
_entity.type
_entity.pdbx_description
1 polymer ?
#
loop_
_entity_poly.entity_id
_entity_poly.type
_entity_poly.pdbx_seq_one_letter_code
_entity_poly.pdbx_strand_id
1 'polypeptide(L)'
;MKKEKDKKKKRDQKQAASQAARQDAQPAEDSRPLDYFLSVAGGKWKLRILWALHQESPARYRALRSRVPSITDMMLSQSLRELTEDGLLLREQYEEIPPRVEYALSPAGASLAALLEQVAAWERQARR
;
A
#
# COMPACT_ATOMS: atom_id res chain seq x y z
N MET A 1 16.07 -9.87 -2.70
CA MET A 1 16.82 -8.67 -2.29
C MET A 1 17.28 -7.83 -3.46
N LYS A 2 17.89 -8.41 -4.50
CA LYS A 2 18.25 -7.64 -5.71
C LYS A 2 17.03 -7.01 -6.39
N LYS A 3 15.88 -7.69 -6.44
CA LYS A 3 14.65 -7.15 -7.04
C LYS A 3 14.11 -5.94 -6.30
N GLU A 4 14.22 -5.92 -4.98
CA GLU A 4 13.78 -4.78 -4.17
C GLU A 4 14.65 -3.56 -4.40
N LYS A 5 15.97 -3.74 -4.47
CA LYS A 5 16.91 -2.66 -4.73
C LYS A 5 16.71 -2.06 -6.12
N ASP A 6 16.50 -2.90 -7.13
CA ASP A 6 16.26 -2.44 -8.48
C ASP A 6 14.93 -1.69 -8.60
N LYS A 7 13.90 -2.16 -7.91
CA LYS A 7 12.59 -1.51 -7.87
C LYS A 7 12.66 -0.14 -7.19
N LYS A 8 13.42 -0.02 -6.10
CA LYS A 8 13.66 1.26 -5.44
C LYS A 8 14.45 2.22 -6.31
N LYS A 9 15.50 1.74 -6.99
CA LYS A 9 16.28 2.56 -7.91
C LYS A 9 15.43 3.12 -9.04
N LYS A 10 14.57 2.33 -9.63
CA LYS A 10 13.67 2.78 -10.70
C LYS A 10 12.70 3.84 -10.22
N ARG A 11 12.17 3.70 -9.03
CA ARG A 11 11.28 4.70 -8.44
C ARG A 11 12.00 6.01 -8.16
N ASP A 12 13.19 5.93 -7.59
CA ASP A 12 14.00 7.12 -7.28
C ASP A 12 14.39 7.86 -8.54
N GLN A 13 14.78 7.15 -9.59
CA GLN A 13 15.10 7.75 -10.88
C GLN A 13 13.89 8.43 -11.51
N LYS A 14 12.72 7.81 -11.42
CA LYS A 14 11.48 8.37 -11.94
C LYS A 14 11.10 9.63 -11.17
N GLN A 15 11.26 9.64 -9.86
CA GLN A 15 11.00 10.82 -9.04
C GLN A 15 11.97 11.95 -9.34
N ALA A 16 13.23 11.64 -9.48
CA ALA A 16 14.26 12.64 -9.79
C ALA A 16 14.03 13.26 -11.17
N ALA A 17 13.67 12.46 -12.17
CA ALA A 17 13.37 12.95 -13.50
C ALA A 17 12.14 13.87 -13.50
N SER A 18 11.11 13.52 -12.75
CA SER A 18 9.92 14.35 -12.60
C SER A 18 10.24 15.68 -11.93
N GLN A 19 11.10 15.67 -10.93
CA GLN A 19 11.52 16.88 -10.24
C GLN A 19 12.34 17.80 -11.12
N ALA A 20 13.27 17.24 -11.90
CA ALA A 20 14.09 18.02 -12.82
C ALA A 20 13.25 18.72 -13.88
N ALA A 21 12.28 18.01 -14.45
CA ALA A 21 11.37 18.57 -15.43
C ALA A 21 10.53 19.71 -14.84
N ARG A 22 10.18 19.64 -13.59
CA ARG A 22 9.35 20.66 -12.92
C ARG A 22 10.15 21.89 -12.52
N GLN A 23 11.44 21.76 -12.27
CA GLN A 23 12.29 22.90 -11.93
C GLN A 23 12.38 23.92 -13.07
N ASP A 24 12.26 23.45 -14.31
CA ASP A 24 12.28 24.34 -15.48
C ASP A 24 10.94 25.02 -15.71
N ALA A 25 9.85 24.51 -15.17
CA ALA A 25 8.51 25.07 -15.41
C ALA A 25 8.12 25.84 -14.17
N GLN A 26 7.97 26.18 -13.34
CA GLN A 26 7.51 26.87 -12.16
C GLN A 26 7.74 26.08 -10.89
N PRO A 27 8.11 26.71 -9.82
CA PRO A 27 8.07 26.06 -8.52
C PRO A 27 6.61 25.78 -8.17
N ALA A 28 6.06 24.79 -8.85
CA ALA A 28 4.81 24.21 -8.40
C ALA A 28 5.04 23.61 -7.03
N GLU A 29 4.00 23.54 -6.25
CA GLU A 29 4.06 22.83 -5.00
C GLU A 29 4.70 21.47 -5.19
N ASP A 30 5.54 21.10 -4.25
CA ASP A 30 6.24 19.84 -4.31
C ASP A 30 5.25 18.68 -4.25
N SER A 31 5.15 17.92 -5.34
CA SER A 31 4.27 16.78 -5.42
C SER A 31 4.91 15.48 -4.93
N ARG A 32 6.15 15.54 -4.42
CA ARG A 32 6.84 14.34 -3.93
C ARG A 32 6.05 13.50 -2.95
N PRO A 33 5.29 14.08 -2.01
CA PRO A 33 4.46 13.26 -1.12
C PRO A 33 3.42 12.44 -1.87
N LEU A 34 2.80 12.99 -2.90
CA LEU A 34 1.84 12.26 -3.71
C LEU A 34 2.54 11.21 -4.57
N ASP A 35 3.68 11.55 -5.15
CA ASP A 35 4.44 10.59 -5.97
C ASP A 35 4.85 9.38 -5.13
N TYR A 36 5.36 9.62 -3.93
CA TYR A 36 5.71 8.54 -3.02
C TYR A 36 4.49 7.71 -2.63
N PHE A 37 3.42 8.38 -2.20
CA PHE A 37 2.18 7.71 -1.83
C PHE A 37 1.67 6.81 -2.95
N LEU A 38 1.61 7.32 -4.17
CA LEU A 38 1.14 6.54 -5.31
C LEU A 38 2.08 5.39 -5.66
N SER A 39 3.38 5.56 -5.41
CA SER A 39 4.34 4.49 -5.68
C SER A 39 4.17 3.30 -4.73
N VAL A 40 3.77 3.53 -3.49
CA VAL A 40 3.64 2.45 -2.50
C VAL A 40 2.20 1.97 -2.30
N ALA A 41 1.23 2.80 -2.63
CA ALA A 41 -0.18 2.50 -2.37
C ALA A 41 -1.10 2.78 -3.56
N GLY A 42 -0.54 3.12 -4.70
CA GLY A 42 -1.34 3.38 -5.89
C GLY A 42 -1.94 2.10 -6.48
N GLY A 43 -2.85 2.30 -7.43
CA GLY A 43 -3.54 1.20 -8.08
C GLY A 43 -4.88 0.90 -7.41
N LYS A 44 -5.49 -0.17 -7.85
CA LYS A 44 -6.87 -0.48 -7.47
C LYS A 44 -7.00 -1.16 -6.11
N TRP A 45 -6.01 -1.96 -5.71
CA TRP A 45 -6.23 -2.93 -4.63
C TRP A 45 -5.52 -2.64 -3.31
N LYS A 46 -4.36 -1.98 -3.35
CA LYS A 46 -3.53 -1.82 -2.16
C LYS A 46 -4.23 -1.06 -1.02
N LEU A 47 -4.88 0.04 -1.34
CA LEU A 47 -5.60 0.82 -0.32
C LEU A 47 -6.79 0.05 0.24
N ARG A 48 -7.42 -0.78 -0.56
CA ARG A 48 -8.52 -1.63 -0.10
C ARG A 48 -8.04 -2.68 0.90
N ILE A 49 -6.86 -3.23 0.66
CA ILE A 49 -6.23 -4.18 1.58
C ILE A 49 -5.86 -3.50 2.88
N LEU A 50 -5.25 -2.31 2.80
CA LEU A 50 -4.91 -1.54 4.00
C LEU A 50 -6.15 -1.18 4.80
N TRP A 51 -7.23 -0.83 4.13
CA TRP A 51 -8.50 -0.53 4.79
C TRP A 51 -9.07 -1.76 5.51
N ALA A 52 -9.02 -2.93 4.85
CA ALA A 52 -9.45 -4.18 5.46
C ALA A 52 -8.66 -4.50 6.72
N LEU A 53 -7.34 -4.30 6.69
CA LEU A 53 -6.49 -4.52 7.85
C LEU A 53 -6.66 -3.44 8.92
N HIS A 54 -7.07 -2.25 8.54
CA HIS A 54 -7.42 -1.20 9.50
C HIS A 54 -8.64 -1.61 10.33
N GLN A 55 -9.58 -2.32 9.72
CA GLN A 55 -10.75 -2.82 10.41
C GLN A 55 -10.40 -3.97 11.36
N GLU A 56 -9.54 -4.86 10.93
CA GLU A 56 -9.15 -6.02 11.74
C GLU A 56 -7.78 -6.52 11.32
N SER A 57 -6.83 -6.42 12.22
CA SER A 57 -5.44 -6.85 12.01
C SER A 57 -4.97 -7.59 13.28
N PRO A 58 -4.22 -8.68 13.19
CA PRO A 58 -3.75 -9.30 11.95
C PRO A 58 -4.84 -10.10 11.23
N ALA A 59 -4.57 -10.48 9.99
CA ALA A 59 -5.50 -11.28 9.21
C ALA A 59 -4.77 -12.29 8.34
N ARG A 60 -5.41 -13.42 8.12
CA ARG A 60 -4.93 -14.44 7.20
C ARG A 60 -5.38 -14.10 5.77
N TYR A 61 -4.72 -14.71 4.82
CA TYR A 61 -5.00 -14.53 3.40
C TYR A 61 -6.50 -14.69 3.08
N ARG A 62 -7.12 -15.75 3.58
CA ARG A 62 -8.55 -16.01 3.34
C ARG A 62 -9.45 -14.90 3.84
N ALA A 63 -9.15 -14.37 5.02
CA ALA A 63 -9.92 -13.28 5.60
C ALA A 63 -9.82 -12.03 4.72
N LEU A 64 -8.62 -11.72 4.26
CA LEU A 64 -8.40 -10.58 3.36
C LEU A 64 -9.11 -10.78 2.04
N ARG A 65 -9.08 -11.99 1.50
CA ARG A 65 -9.78 -12.32 0.28
C ARG A 65 -11.29 -12.06 0.40
N SER A 66 -11.86 -12.40 1.54
CA SER A 66 -13.29 -12.18 1.79
C SER A 66 -13.62 -10.71 1.98
N ARG A 67 -12.70 -9.94 2.56
CA ARG A 67 -12.95 -8.53 2.88
C ARG A 67 -12.74 -7.59 1.71
N VAL A 68 -12.06 -8.03 0.66
CA VAL A 68 -11.81 -7.21 -0.52
C VAL A 68 -12.59 -7.82 -1.70
N PRO A 69 -13.82 -7.34 -1.94
CA PRO A 69 -14.66 -7.95 -2.96
C PRO A 69 -14.02 -7.90 -4.36
N SER A 70 -14.19 -8.96 -5.09
CA SER A 70 -13.77 -9.09 -6.50
C SER A 70 -12.26 -9.16 -6.72
N ILE A 71 -11.45 -9.15 -5.68
CA ILE A 71 -10.00 -9.30 -5.87
C ILE A 71 -9.68 -10.74 -6.28
N THR A 72 -8.79 -10.90 -7.26
CA THR A 72 -8.33 -12.22 -7.65
C THR A 72 -7.19 -12.68 -6.76
N ASP A 73 -6.94 -13.99 -6.72
CA ASP A 73 -5.81 -14.52 -5.96
C ASP A 73 -4.48 -13.92 -6.42
N MET A 74 -4.31 -13.77 -7.72
CA MET A 74 -3.10 -13.16 -8.27
C MET A 74 -2.91 -11.73 -7.76
N MET A 75 -3.96 -10.91 -7.82
CA MET A 75 -3.88 -9.51 -7.40
C MET A 75 -3.67 -9.39 -5.90
N LEU A 76 -4.32 -10.24 -5.11
CA LEU A 76 -4.14 -10.23 -3.66
C LEU A 76 -2.71 -10.63 -3.29
N SER A 77 -2.23 -11.73 -3.84
CA SER A 77 -0.87 -12.22 -3.56
C SER A 77 0.18 -11.19 -3.97
N GLN A 78 0.03 -10.59 -5.13
CA GLN A 78 0.96 -9.58 -5.63
C GLN A 78 0.93 -8.33 -4.75
N SER A 79 -0.26 -7.86 -4.41
CA SER A 79 -0.41 -6.65 -3.59
C SER A 79 0.14 -6.85 -2.18
N LEU A 80 -0.12 -8.02 -1.57
CA LEU A 80 0.43 -8.34 -0.25
C LEU A 80 1.94 -8.37 -0.27
N ARG A 81 2.54 -8.95 -1.31
CA ARG A 81 3.98 -8.99 -1.45
C ARG A 81 4.56 -7.59 -1.59
N GLU A 82 3.99 -6.77 -2.47
CA GLU A 82 4.46 -5.41 -2.69
C GLU A 82 4.32 -4.53 -1.45
N LEU A 83 3.18 -4.62 -0.78
CA LEU A 83 2.96 -3.87 0.45
C LEU A 83 3.94 -4.29 1.56
N THR A 84 4.28 -5.57 1.62
CA THR A 84 5.27 -6.07 2.58
C THR A 84 6.66 -5.58 2.22
N GLU A 85 7.03 -5.64 0.94
CA GLU A 85 8.32 -5.14 0.46
C GLU A 85 8.48 -3.65 0.70
N ASP A 86 7.42 -2.89 0.56
CA ASP A 86 7.43 -1.44 0.76
C ASP A 86 7.29 -1.03 2.24
N GLY A 87 7.23 -1.99 3.13
CA GLY A 87 7.24 -1.73 4.57
C GLY A 87 5.90 -1.31 5.17
N LEU A 88 4.80 -1.50 4.45
CA LEU A 88 3.47 -1.16 4.95
C LEU A 88 2.80 -2.33 5.66
N LEU A 89 3.21 -3.55 5.36
CA LEU A 89 2.71 -4.75 6.03
C LEU A 89 3.85 -5.56 6.64
N LEU A 90 3.51 -6.27 7.68
CA LEU A 90 4.34 -7.28 8.30
C LEU A 90 3.73 -8.64 7.98
N ARG A 91 4.56 -9.55 7.52
CA ARG A 91 4.15 -10.92 7.25
C ARG A 91 4.79 -11.82 8.28
N GLU A 92 3.98 -12.57 9.00
CA GLU A 92 4.47 -13.50 10.01
C GLU A 92 4.01 -14.90 9.71
N GLN A 93 4.97 -15.82 9.69
CA GLN A 93 4.70 -17.23 9.46
C GLN A 93 4.88 -17.98 10.76
N TYR A 94 3.85 -18.72 11.15
CA TYR A 94 3.88 -19.55 12.34
C TYR A 94 4.17 -21.00 11.95
N GLU A 95 5.10 -21.62 12.65
CA GLU A 95 5.43 -23.02 12.43
C GLU A 95 4.39 -23.92 13.08
N GLU A 96 3.33 -24.14 12.35
CA GLU A 96 2.23 -25.01 12.74
C GLU A 96 2.01 -26.04 11.62
N ILE A 97 1.15 -27.01 11.86
CA ILE A 97 0.75 -27.99 10.85
C ILE A 97 -0.76 -27.94 10.72
N PRO A 98 -1.31 -27.37 9.61
CA PRO A 98 -0.59 -26.72 8.49
C PRO A 98 0.00 -25.37 8.89
N PRO A 99 1.01 -24.87 8.16
CA PRO A 99 1.62 -23.59 8.48
C PRO A 99 0.62 -22.45 8.36
N ARG A 100 0.73 -21.48 9.25
CA ARG A 100 -0.15 -20.31 9.30
C ARG A 100 0.65 -19.07 8.94
N VAL A 101 0.10 -18.26 8.06
CA VAL A 101 0.67 -16.96 7.70
C VAL A 101 -0.35 -15.87 8.04
N GLU A 102 0.09 -14.85 8.74
CA GLU A 102 -0.72 -13.69 9.06
C GLU A 102 -0.08 -12.42 8.53
N TYR A 103 -0.91 -11.48 8.12
CA TYR A 103 -0.50 -10.15 7.70
C TYR A 103 -1.02 -9.13 8.69
N ALA A 104 -0.18 -8.18 9.03
CA ALA A 104 -0.53 -7.10 9.94
C ALA A 104 -0.02 -5.78 9.39
N LEU A 105 -0.62 -4.69 9.82
CA LEU A 105 -0.10 -3.37 9.47
C LEU A 105 1.20 -3.11 10.23
N SER A 106 2.22 -2.65 9.52
CA SER A 106 3.40 -2.08 10.16
C SER A 106 3.03 -0.73 10.77
N PRO A 107 3.90 -0.11 11.58
CA PRO A 107 3.63 1.27 12.04
C PRO A 107 3.35 2.23 10.88
N ALA A 108 4.12 2.15 9.79
CA ALA A 108 3.89 2.98 8.62
C ALA A 108 2.56 2.64 7.94
N GLY A 109 2.24 1.35 7.83
CA GLY A 109 0.96 0.91 7.28
C GLY A 109 -0.22 1.34 8.12
N ALA A 110 -0.11 1.25 9.44
CA ALA A 110 -1.17 1.69 10.35
C ALA A 110 -1.40 3.20 10.24
N SER A 111 -0.34 3.96 10.16
CA SER A 111 -0.40 5.41 9.98
C SER A 111 -1.12 5.78 8.67
N LEU A 112 -0.77 5.10 7.58
CA LEU A 112 -1.42 5.33 6.30
C LEU A 112 -2.88 4.89 6.33
N ALA A 113 -3.16 3.72 6.88
CA ALA A 113 -4.53 3.19 6.96
C ALA A 113 -5.45 4.13 7.76
N ALA A 114 -4.93 4.76 8.81
CA ALA A 114 -5.70 5.71 9.60
C ALA A 114 -6.15 6.92 8.76
N LEU A 115 -5.36 7.34 7.77
CA LEU A 115 -5.73 8.43 6.88
C LEU A 115 -6.95 8.07 6.02
N LEU A 116 -7.19 6.78 5.80
CA LEU A 116 -8.34 6.35 5.01
C LEU A 116 -9.67 6.63 5.69
N GLU A 117 -9.67 6.84 7.00
CA GLU A 117 -10.87 7.31 7.71
C GLU A 117 -11.26 8.71 7.25
N GLN A 118 -10.29 9.53 6.91
CA GLN A 118 -10.56 10.85 6.33
C GLN A 118 -11.15 10.73 4.93
N VAL A 119 -10.71 9.75 4.17
CA VAL A 119 -11.31 9.45 2.86
C VAL A 119 -12.78 9.04 3.06
N ALA A 120 -13.06 8.20 4.05
CA ALA A 120 -14.42 7.77 4.35
C ALA A 120 -15.30 8.96 4.77
N ALA A 121 -14.75 9.86 5.59
CA ALA A 121 -15.46 11.06 6.01
C ALA A 121 -15.75 11.99 4.81
N TRP A 122 -14.77 12.16 3.94
CA TRP A 122 -14.93 12.96 2.74
C TRP A 122 -16.02 12.38 1.82
N GLU A 123 -16.03 11.06 1.66
CA GLU A 123 -17.01 10.38 0.82
C GLU A 123 -18.43 10.62 1.32
N ARG A 124 -18.64 10.55 2.63
CA ARG A 124 -19.97 10.80 3.21
C ARG A 124 -20.47 12.21 2.90
N GLN A 125 -19.58 13.19 2.89
CA GLN A 125 -19.95 14.57 2.56
C GLN A 125 -20.13 14.75 1.05
N ALA A 126 -19.24 14.18 0.26
CA ALA A 126 -19.23 14.38 -1.19
C ALA A 126 -20.41 13.73 -1.90
N ARG A 127 -20.96 12.67 -1.32
CA ARG A 127 -22.07 11.91 -1.95
C ARG A 127 -23.44 12.30 -1.43
N ARG A 128 -23.53 13.39 -0.79
CA ARG A 128 -24.85 13.92 -0.38
C ARG A 128 -25.68 14.42 -1.54
#